data_8c603018cd38c75a0a04895f2f9e7a98
#
_entry.id   8c603018cd38c75a0a04895f2f9e7a98
#
_cell.length_a   1.000
_cell.length_b   1.000
_cell.length_c   1.000
_cell.angle_alpha   90.00
_cell.angle_beta   90.00
_cell.angle_gamma   90.00
#
_symmetry.space_group_name_H-M   'P 1'
#
loop_
_entity.id
_entity.type
_entity.pdbx_description
1 polymer ?
#
loop_
_entity_poly.entity_id
_entity_poly.type
_entity_poly.pdbx_seq_one_letter_code
_entity_poly.pdbx_strand_id
1 'polypeptide(L)'
;MISFLCSGTKKDHYPESEREVVFVGRSNVGKSSLINKLYGKVAYVGKTPGKTRLLNFFNVDNKYTVCDVPGYGYARRSDKEIIEFGEMMDEYFTQREALKLCVMILDIRRTPNQDDIDMYNYLKDLEIPVLFVLNKCDKFSNNQRINQMKIIYKTLGIEQAICISCLKGVNIDVAARSIESLIKEYDE
;
A
#
# COMPACT_ATOMS: atom_id res chain seq x y z
N MET A 1 -10.91 -13.75 9.30
CA MET A 1 -9.63 -14.54 9.26
C MET A 1 -8.97 -14.30 7.91
N ILE A 2 -7.66 -14.05 7.87
CA ILE A 2 -6.95 -13.86 6.62
C ILE A 2 -6.27 -15.16 6.17
N SER A 3 -6.27 -15.44 4.86
CA SER A 3 -5.56 -16.58 4.27
C SER A 3 -4.84 -16.17 2.98
N PHE A 4 -3.66 -16.74 2.76
CA PHE A 4 -2.93 -16.58 1.51
C PHE A 4 -3.66 -17.32 0.39
N LEU A 5 -3.81 -16.68 -0.76
CA LEU A 5 -4.41 -17.27 -1.95
C LEU A 5 -3.33 -17.73 -2.94
N CYS A 6 -2.60 -16.78 -3.49
CA CYS A 6 -1.58 -17.04 -4.51
C CYS A 6 -0.59 -15.88 -4.62
N SER A 7 0.46 -16.09 -5.41
CA SER A 7 1.36 -15.04 -5.90
C SER A 7 1.41 -15.08 -7.41
N GLY A 8 1.46 -13.92 -8.04
CA GLY A 8 1.48 -13.83 -9.50
C GLY A 8 2.16 -12.58 -10.02
N THR A 9 2.48 -12.59 -11.31
CA THR A 9 3.03 -11.44 -12.06
C THR A 9 2.18 -11.08 -13.26
N LYS A 10 1.17 -11.90 -13.59
CA LYS A 10 0.31 -11.74 -14.78
C LYS A 10 -1.14 -12.00 -14.41
N LYS A 11 -2.05 -11.41 -15.16
CA LYS A 11 -3.50 -11.48 -14.97
C LYS A 11 -4.02 -12.91 -14.77
N ASP A 12 -3.52 -13.87 -15.56
CA ASP A 12 -3.94 -15.28 -15.49
C ASP A 12 -3.60 -15.97 -14.15
N HIS A 13 -2.74 -15.35 -13.34
CA HIS A 13 -2.35 -15.85 -12.02
C HIS A 13 -3.13 -15.18 -10.88
N TYR A 14 -3.98 -14.17 -11.18
CA TYR A 14 -4.69 -13.44 -10.13
C TYR A 14 -5.93 -14.23 -9.69
N PRO A 15 -6.25 -14.20 -8.38
CA PRO A 15 -7.43 -14.90 -7.90
C PRO A 15 -8.71 -14.18 -8.35
N GLU A 16 -9.79 -14.91 -8.47
CA GLU A 16 -11.11 -14.29 -8.62
C GLU A 16 -11.43 -13.47 -7.37
N SER A 17 -11.94 -12.26 -7.59
CA SER A 17 -12.33 -11.34 -6.53
C SER A 17 -13.30 -10.30 -7.09
N GLU A 18 -14.28 -9.93 -6.29
CA GLU A 18 -15.20 -8.83 -6.63
C GLU A 18 -14.63 -7.49 -6.13
N ARG A 19 -13.91 -7.51 -5.01
CA ARG A 19 -13.36 -6.33 -4.35
C ARG A 19 -11.94 -6.58 -3.87
N GLU A 20 -11.07 -5.64 -4.15
CA GLU A 20 -9.66 -5.76 -3.79
C GLU A 20 -9.10 -4.45 -3.27
N VAL A 21 -8.26 -4.56 -2.25
CA VAL A 21 -7.44 -3.49 -1.69
C VAL A 21 -5.99 -3.75 -2.00
N VAL A 22 -5.34 -2.85 -2.70
CA VAL A 22 -3.89 -2.94 -2.93
C VAL A 22 -3.12 -2.09 -1.93
N PHE A 23 -2.01 -2.62 -1.46
CA PHE A 23 -1.08 -1.90 -0.59
C PHE A 23 0.18 -1.54 -1.37
N VAL A 24 0.45 -0.24 -1.51
CA VAL A 24 1.64 0.29 -2.19
C VAL A 24 2.51 1.10 -1.24
N GLY A 25 3.77 1.24 -1.57
CA GLY A 25 4.71 2.06 -0.82
C GLY A 25 6.16 1.69 -1.12
N ARG A 26 7.07 2.60 -0.83
CA ARG A 26 8.51 2.34 -1.02
C ARG A 26 8.99 1.19 -0.12
N SER A 27 10.09 0.59 -0.53
CA SER A 27 10.77 -0.40 0.31
C SER A 27 11.07 0.15 1.71
N ASN A 28 10.79 -0.64 2.75
CA ASN A 28 11.04 -0.31 4.17
C ASN A 28 10.15 0.80 4.78
N VAL A 29 9.06 1.23 4.15
CA VAL A 29 8.07 2.12 4.78
C VAL A 29 7.25 1.42 5.86
N GLY A 30 7.20 0.07 5.83
CA GLY A 30 6.46 -0.75 6.78
C GLY A 30 5.15 -1.32 6.23
N LYS A 31 5.05 -1.47 4.90
CA LYS A 31 3.86 -2.01 4.20
C LYS A 31 3.46 -3.39 4.74
N SER A 32 4.34 -4.38 4.67
CA SER A 32 4.07 -5.73 5.20
C SER A 32 3.84 -5.74 6.73
N SER A 33 4.44 -4.78 7.45
CA SER A 33 4.17 -4.63 8.90
C SER A 33 2.76 -4.14 9.15
N LEU A 34 2.24 -3.22 8.32
CA LEU A 34 0.85 -2.76 8.41
C LEU A 34 -0.12 -3.88 8.06
N ILE A 35 0.09 -4.57 6.96
CA ILE A 35 -0.73 -5.73 6.56
C ILE A 35 -0.80 -6.75 7.70
N ASN A 36 0.33 -7.09 8.31
CA ASN A 36 0.37 -8.03 9.44
C ASN A 36 -0.30 -7.49 10.71
N LYS A 37 -0.34 -6.17 10.91
CA LYS A 37 -1.06 -5.56 12.05
C LYS A 37 -2.56 -5.52 11.82
N LEU A 38 -2.99 -5.30 10.59
CA LEU A 38 -4.42 -5.25 10.22
C LEU A 38 -5.05 -6.66 10.23
N TYR A 39 -4.35 -7.63 9.68
CA TYR A 39 -4.97 -8.91 9.31
C TYR A 39 -4.33 -10.14 9.98
N GLY A 40 -3.24 -9.97 10.73
CA GLY A 40 -2.48 -11.11 11.29
C GLY A 40 -1.21 -11.42 10.50
N LYS A 41 -0.40 -12.36 10.98
CA LYS A 41 0.92 -12.67 10.40
C LYS A 41 0.79 -13.47 9.10
N VAL A 42 0.60 -12.80 8.00
CA VAL A 42 0.48 -13.40 6.66
C VAL A 42 1.48 -12.86 5.66
N ALA A 43 1.81 -11.57 5.73
CA ALA A 43 2.80 -10.97 4.85
C ALA A 43 4.22 -11.18 5.39
N TYR A 44 5.15 -11.47 4.48
CA TYR A 44 6.56 -11.65 4.87
C TYR A 44 7.20 -10.32 5.24
N VAL A 45 7.61 -10.19 6.51
CA VAL A 45 8.39 -9.03 6.99
C VAL A 45 9.87 -9.34 6.89
N GLY A 46 10.49 -8.98 5.77
CA GLY A 46 11.93 -9.16 5.57
C GLY A 46 12.72 -7.89 5.81
N LYS A 47 13.90 -8.01 6.44
CA LYS A 47 14.88 -6.91 6.53
C LYS A 47 15.65 -6.71 5.22
N THR A 48 15.64 -7.68 4.34
CA THR A 48 16.36 -7.64 3.07
C THR A 48 15.44 -7.03 1.99
N PRO A 49 15.75 -5.85 1.47
CA PRO A 49 15.00 -5.23 0.38
C PRO A 49 15.04 -6.10 -0.89
N GLY A 50 13.96 -6.10 -1.67
CA GLY A 50 13.90 -6.82 -2.95
C GLY A 50 13.44 -8.27 -2.88
N LYS A 51 12.97 -8.78 -1.73
CA LYS A 51 12.47 -10.17 -1.62
C LYS A 51 11.08 -10.39 -2.21
N THR A 52 10.21 -9.39 -2.20
CA THR A 52 8.90 -9.50 -2.83
C THR A 52 9.04 -9.06 -4.29
N ARG A 53 9.03 -10.02 -5.19
CA ARG A 53 9.08 -9.79 -6.66
C ARG A 53 7.73 -10.06 -7.33
N LEU A 54 6.77 -10.58 -6.58
CA LEU A 54 5.45 -11.00 -7.02
C LEU A 54 4.37 -10.19 -6.30
N LEU A 55 3.23 -10.06 -6.93
CA LEU A 55 2.00 -9.66 -6.27
C LEU A 55 1.54 -10.80 -5.38
N ASN A 56 1.26 -10.52 -4.10
CA ASN A 56 0.78 -11.53 -3.16
C ASN A 56 -0.66 -11.23 -2.79
N PHE A 57 -1.54 -12.19 -3.01
CA PHE A 57 -2.97 -12.06 -2.79
C PHE A 57 -3.40 -12.83 -1.53
N PHE A 58 -4.26 -12.18 -0.75
CA PHE A 58 -4.80 -12.72 0.50
C PHE A 58 -6.31 -12.52 0.55
N ASN A 59 -7.05 -13.53 0.97
CA ASN A 59 -8.48 -13.43 1.25
C ASN A 59 -8.68 -12.90 2.68
N VAL A 60 -9.57 -11.93 2.86
CA VAL A 60 -9.98 -11.38 4.15
C VAL A 60 -11.44 -11.74 4.42
N ASP A 61 -11.68 -12.73 5.28
CA ASP A 61 -13.00 -13.16 5.77
C ASP A 61 -14.03 -13.43 4.65
N ASN A 62 -13.62 -13.80 3.46
CA ASN A 62 -14.44 -13.92 2.25
C ASN A 62 -15.22 -12.64 1.88
N LYS A 63 -14.72 -11.48 2.32
CA LYS A 63 -15.33 -10.17 2.04
C LYS A 63 -14.63 -9.43 0.93
N TYR A 64 -13.31 -9.49 0.90
CA TYR A 64 -12.47 -8.84 -0.12
C TYR A 64 -11.07 -9.47 -0.16
N THR A 65 -10.35 -9.16 -1.21
CA THR A 65 -8.94 -9.57 -1.38
C THR A 65 -8.01 -8.41 -1.02
N VAL A 66 -6.89 -8.73 -0.41
CA VAL A 66 -5.76 -7.82 -0.20
C VAL A 66 -4.63 -8.20 -1.14
N CYS A 67 -4.08 -7.23 -1.87
CA CYS A 67 -2.89 -7.41 -2.69
C CYS A 67 -1.70 -6.66 -2.08
N ASP A 68 -0.64 -7.40 -1.73
CA ASP A 68 0.66 -6.85 -1.30
C ASP A 68 1.59 -6.79 -2.50
N VAL A 69 1.83 -5.59 -3.05
CA VAL A 69 2.71 -5.41 -4.19
C VAL A 69 4.16 -5.20 -3.74
N PRO A 70 5.17 -5.51 -4.58
CA PRO A 70 6.57 -5.22 -4.27
C PRO A 70 6.79 -3.73 -4.02
N GLY A 71 7.59 -3.38 -3.01
CA GLY A 71 7.93 -1.97 -2.74
C GLY A 71 8.72 -1.35 -3.91
N TYR A 72 8.34 -0.15 -4.32
CA TYR A 72 9.06 0.64 -5.33
C TYR A 72 10.27 1.39 -4.74
N GLY A 73 11.04 2.10 -5.60
CA GLY A 73 12.16 2.95 -5.17
C GLY A 73 13.37 2.19 -4.61
N TYR A 74 13.60 0.95 -5.04
CA TYR A 74 14.76 0.19 -4.63
C TYR A 74 15.93 0.35 -5.62
N ALA A 75 17.02 0.99 -5.17
CA ALA A 75 18.15 1.43 -5.99
C ALA A 75 19.06 0.30 -6.54
N ARG A 76 18.79 -0.98 -6.24
CA ARG A 76 19.62 -2.12 -6.66
C ARG A 76 18.89 -3.09 -7.59
N ARG A 77 17.97 -2.58 -8.41
CA ARG A 77 17.37 -3.37 -9.49
C ARG A 77 18.18 -3.13 -10.77
N SER A 78 18.36 -4.18 -11.58
CA SER A 78 18.83 -4.04 -12.94
C SER A 78 17.77 -3.34 -13.78
N ASP A 79 18.16 -2.73 -14.90
CA ASP A 79 17.23 -2.08 -15.83
C ASP A 79 16.13 -3.04 -16.28
N LYS A 80 16.48 -4.31 -16.53
CA LYS A 80 15.52 -5.36 -16.85
C LYS A 80 14.48 -5.58 -15.74
N GLU A 81 14.90 -5.65 -14.48
CA GLU A 81 13.99 -5.82 -13.35
C GLU A 81 13.09 -4.58 -13.12
N ILE A 82 13.55 -3.39 -13.51
CA ILE A 82 12.75 -2.16 -13.47
C ILE A 82 11.65 -2.21 -14.53
N ILE A 83 11.98 -2.61 -15.75
CA ILE A 83 11.01 -2.76 -16.85
C ILE A 83 9.97 -3.83 -16.51
N GLU A 84 10.40 -5.04 -16.14
CA GLU A 84 9.49 -6.12 -15.75
C GLU A 84 8.56 -5.75 -14.58
N PHE A 85 9.07 -4.98 -13.62
CA PHE A 85 8.27 -4.45 -12.52
C PHE A 85 7.24 -3.43 -13.01
N GLY A 86 7.64 -2.52 -13.89
CA GLY A 86 6.75 -1.54 -14.52
C GLY A 86 5.61 -2.20 -15.28
N GLU A 87 5.93 -3.17 -16.16
CA GLU A 87 4.94 -3.94 -16.93
C GLU A 87 3.96 -4.69 -16.04
N MET A 88 4.44 -5.36 -15.00
CA MET A 88 3.59 -6.06 -14.02
C MET A 88 2.65 -5.12 -13.29
N MET A 89 3.13 -3.95 -12.87
CA MET A 89 2.32 -2.96 -12.16
C MET A 89 1.29 -2.32 -13.07
N ASP A 90 1.68 -2.01 -14.31
CA ASP A 90 0.79 -1.44 -15.31
C ASP A 90 -0.34 -2.42 -15.67
N GLU A 91 -0.03 -3.68 -15.96
CA GLU A 91 -1.02 -4.71 -16.21
C GLU A 91 -1.99 -4.85 -15.03
N TYR A 92 -1.44 -4.90 -13.80
CA TYR A 92 -2.27 -5.02 -12.60
C TYR A 92 -3.21 -3.84 -12.42
N PHE A 93 -2.72 -2.61 -12.44
CA PHE A 93 -3.54 -1.43 -12.18
C PHE A 93 -4.54 -1.12 -13.29
N THR A 94 -4.21 -1.40 -14.55
CA THR A 94 -5.09 -1.09 -15.69
C THR A 94 -6.11 -2.18 -15.99
N GLN A 95 -5.85 -3.44 -15.61
CA GLN A 95 -6.71 -4.57 -15.98
C GLN A 95 -7.41 -5.24 -14.79
N ARG A 96 -7.16 -4.79 -13.55
CA ARG A 96 -7.75 -5.40 -12.35
C ARG A 96 -9.07 -4.74 -11.97
N GLU A 97 -10.19 -5.20 -12.54
CA GLU A 97 -11.54 -4.67 -12.28
C GLU A 97 -11.98 -4.76 -10.81
N ALA A 98 -11.49 -5.79 -10.10
CA ALA A 98 -11.75 -5.97 -8.67
C ALA A 98 -11.10 -4.90 -7.79
N LEU A 99 -10.10 -4.16 -8.28
CA LEU A 99 -9.39 -3.14 -7.50
C LEU A 99 -10.31 -1.94 -7.21
N LYS A 100 -10.59 -1.71 -5.92
CA LYS A 100 -11.48 -0.63 -5.45
C LYS A 100 -10.76 0.41 -4.62
N LEU A 101 -9.65 0.06 -3.98
CA LEU A 101 -8.93 0.96 -3.08
C LEU A 101 -7.44 0.69 -3.11
N CYS A 102 -6.65 1.75 -3.17
CA CYS A 102 -5.20 1.72 -2.93
C CYS A 102 -4.88 2.31 -1.56
N VAL A 103 -4.18 1.56 -0.71
CA VAL A 103 -3.60 2.06 0.54
C VAL A 103 -2.14 2.42 0.26
N MET A 104 -1.85 3.72 0.18
CA MET A 104 -0.51 4.23 -0.06
C MET A 104 0.20 4.54 1.25
N ILE A 105 1.27 3.78 1.55
CA ILE A 105 2.00 3.88 2.81
C ILE A 105 3.28 4.67 2.62
N LEU A 106 3.42 5.73 3.41
CA LEU A 106 4.59 6.62 3.45
C LEU A 106 5.25 6.56 4.83
N ASP A 107 6.56 6.80 4.88
CA ASP A 107 7.31 7.00 6.12
C ASP A 107 7.23 8.48 6.51
N ILE A 108 6.50 8.82 7.59
CA ILE A 108 6.28 10.21 8.02
C ILE A 108 7.59 10.99 8.24
N ARG A 109 8.70 10.30 8.48
CA ARG A 109 10.01 10.93 8.71
C ARG A 109 10.65 11.53 7.45
N ARG A 110 10.07 11.26 6.28
CA ARG A 110 10.61 11.66 4.97
C ARG A 110 9.59 12.50 4.22
N THR A 111 10.09 13.48 3.50
CA THR A 111 9.31 14.15 2.46
C THR A 111 9.12 13.16 1.29
N PRO A 112 7.93 13.07 0.70
CA PRO A 112 7.72 12.28 -0.50
C PRO A 112 8.73 12.68 -1.60
N ASN A 113 9.31 11.69 -2.23
CA ASN A 113 10.23 11.89 -3.36
C ASN A 113 9.50 11.70 -4.70
N GLN A 114 10.23 11.77 -5.80
CA GLN A 114 9.65 11.65 -7.13
C GLN A 114 8.92 10.33 -7.34
N ASP A 115 9.47 9.19 -6.87
CA ASP A 115 8.78 7.90 -7.00
C ASP A 115 7.41 7.87 -6.29
N ASP A 116 7.30 8.56 -5.13
CA ASP A 116 6.03 8.66 -4.38
C ASP A 116 5.02 9.55 -5.14
N ILE A 117 5.50 10.64 -5.73
CA ILE A 117 4.69 11.58 -6.52
C ILE A 117 4.21 10.88 -7.79
N ASP A 118 5.09 10.20 -8.52
CA ASP A 118 4.78 9.51 -9.76
C ASP A 118 3.76 8.39 -9.53
N MET A 119 3.95 7.59 -8.46
CA MET A 119 2.98 6.55 -8.08
C MET A 119 1.61 7.14 -7.77
N TYR A 120 1.54 8.24 -7.03
CA TYR A 120 0.26 8.87 -6.72
C TYR A 120 -0.42 9.46 -7.96
N ASN A 121 0.34 10.16 -8.82
CA ASN A 121 -0.19 10.69 -10.07
C ASN A 121 -0.72 9.57 -10.97
N TYR A 122 0.01 8.47 -11.09
CA TYR A 122 -0.42 7.29 -11.85
C TYR A 122 -1.75 6.72 -11.33
N LEU A 123 -1.88 6.56 -10.00
CA LEU A 123 -3.13 6.09 -9.39
C LEU A 123 -4.29 7.07 -9.63
N LYS A 124 -4.02 8.37 -9.57
CA LYS A 124 -4.99 9.43 -9.82
C LYS A 124 -5.46 9.44 -11.27
N ASP A 125 -4.55 9.27 -12.22
CA ASP A 125 -4.86 9.22 -13.66
C ASP A 125 -5.74 7.99 -14.00
N LEU A 126 -5.61 6.91 -13.23
CA LEU A 126 -6.46 5.71 -13.32
C LEU A 126 -7.75 5.82 -12.48
N GLU A 127 -8.00 6.96 -11.84
CA GLU A 127 -9.18 7.21 -10.98
C GLU A 127 -9.31 6.21 -9.81
N ILE A 128 -8.20 5.60 -9.37
CA ILE A 128 -8.19 4.66 -8.25
C ILE A 128 -8.24 5.44 -6.94
N PRO A 129 -9.22 5.22 -6.05
CA PRO A 129 -9.28 5.86 -4.75
C PRO A 129 -8.06 5.52 -3.90
N VAL A 130 -7.46 6.54 -3.25
CA VAL A 130 -6.24 6.37 -2.45
C VAL A 130 -6.47 6.76 -1.00
N LEU A 131 -6.21 5.82 -0.08
CA LEU A 131 -6.10 6.06 1.35
C LEU A 131 -4.63 6.23 1.73
N PHE A 132 -4.26 7.43 2.16
CA PHE A 132 -2.88 7.71 2.60
C PHE A 132 -2.67 7.31 4.06
N VAL A 133 -1.59 6.57 4.30
CA VAL A 133 -1.17 6.12 5.63
C VAL A 133 0.27 6.54 5.89
N LEU A 134 0.48 7.37 6.92
CA LEU A 134 1.80 7.85 7.33
C LEU A 134 2.30 7.01 8.51
N ASN A 135 3.19 6.06 8.24
CA ASN A 135 3.72 5.15 9.26
C ASN A 135 4.92 5.75 10.00
N LYS A 136 5.25 5.15 11.14
CA LYS A 136 6.38 5.49 12.03
C LYS A 136 6.20 6.82 12.78
N CYS A 137 4.95 7.20 13.05
CA CYS A 137 4.64 8.43 13.79
C CYS A 137 5.19 8.43 15.23
N ASP A 138 5.53 7.27 15.78
CA ASP A 138 6.19 7.12 17.08
C ASP A 138 7.59 7.75 17.15
N LYS A 139 8.17 8.08 16.01
CA LYS A 139 9.50 8.72 15.90
C LYS A 139 9.47 10.24 16.06
N PHE A 140 8.29 10.83 16.13
CA PHE A 140 8.09 12.28 16.18
C PHE A 140 7.22 12.69 17.38
N SER A 141 7.52 13.85 17.97
CA SER A 141 6.61 14.56 18.86
C SER A 141 5.35 15.03 18.10
N ASN A 142 4.31 15.44 18.83
CA ASN A 142 3.07 15.92 18.20
C ASN A 142 3.32 17.11 17.25
N ASN A 143 4.12 18.09 17.67
CA ASN A 143 4.43 19.27 16.84
C ASN A 143 5.22 18.88 15.58
N GLN A 144 6.18 17.97 15.71
CA GLN A 144 6.92 17.46 14.56
C GLN A 144 6.02 16.70 13.57
N ARG A 145 5.07 15.90 14.08
CA ARG A 145 4.09 15.20 13.23
C ARG A 145 3.26 16.20 12.43
N ILE A 146 2.68 17.19 13.09
CA ILE A 146 1.83 18.20 12.44
C ILE A 146 2.62 18.93 11.34
N ASN A 147 3.85 19.35 11.64
CA ASN A 147 4.69 20.05 10.66
C ASN A 147 5.04 19.16 9.47
N GLN A 148 5.40 17.91 9.72
CA GLN A 148 5.75 16.97 8.65
C GLN A 148 4.52 16.59 7.79
N MET A 149 3.35 16.43 8.41
CA MET A 149 2.09 16.20 7.68
C MET A 149 1.80 17.36 6.72
N LYS A 150 1.96 18.61 7.16
CA LYS A 150 1.78 19.79 6.29
C LYS A 150 2.72 19.75 5.07
N ILE A 151 3.98 19.35 5.27
CA ILE A 151 4.95 19.20 4.18
C ILE A 151 4.48 18.11 3.21
N ILE A 152 4.11 16.93 3.72
CA ILE A 152 3.63 15.80 2.91
C ILE A 152 2.37 16.21 2.12
N TYR A 153 1.40 16.84 2.79
CA TYR A 153 0.16 17.28 2.15
C TYR A 153 0.42 18.26 1.01
N LYS A 154 1.28 19.25 1.24
CA LYS A 154 1.67 20.22 0.22
C LYS A 154 2.41 19.54 -0.95
N THR A 155 3.30 18.58 -0.66
CA THR A 155 4.11 17.92 -1.68
C THR A 155 3.27 17.04 -2.61
N LEU A 156 2.28 16.33 -2.06
CA LEU A 156 1.41 15.43 -2.82
C LEU A 156 0.11 16.08 -3.29
N GLY A 157 -0.23 17.28 -2.80
CA GLY A 157 -1.51 17.93 -3.12
C GLY A 157 -2.71 17.20 -2.49
N ILE A 158 -2.54 16.65 -1.27
CA ILE A 158 -3.58 15.92 -0.54
C ILE A 158 -4.04 16.69 0.70
N GLU A 159 -5.23 16.37 1.21
CA GLU A 159 -5.81 17.08 2.37
C GLU A 159 -5.81 16.24 3.65
N GLN A 160 -5.69 14.91 3.54
CA GLN A 160 -5.81 14.01 4.67
C GLN A 160 -4.94 12.77 4.56
N ALA A 161 -4.52 12.26 5.70
CA ALA A 161 -3.83 10.97 5.84
C ALA A 161 -3.96 10.46 7.27
N ILE A 162 -3.89 9.15 7.45
CA ILE A 162 -3.91 8.51 8.78
C ILE A 162 -2.47 8.34 9.26
N CYS A 163 -2.13 9.00 10.38
CA CYS A 163 -0.85 8.78 11.05
C CYS A 163 -0.90 7.53 11.93
N ILE A 164 -0.02 6.57 11.65
CA ILE A 164 0.05 5.29 12.39
C ILE A 164 1.45 5.02 12.94
N SER A 165 1.51 4.08 13.88
CA SER A 165 2.75 3.37 14.21
C SER A 165 2.49 1.87 14.26
N CYS A 166 3.00 1.14 13.28
CA CYS A 166 2.99 -0.32 13.33
C CYS A 166 3.79 -0.86 14.53
N LEU A 167 4.85 -0.18 14.95
CA LEU A 167 5.67 -0.59 16.09
C LEU A 167 4.91 -0.50 17.42
N LYS A 168 4.19 0.61 17.63
CA LYS A 168 3.48 0.92 18.88
C LYS A 168 1.98 0.59 18.83
N GLY A 169 1.45 0.15 17.70
CA GLY A 169 0.03 -0.13 17.53
C GLY A 169 -0.87 1.11 17.49
N VAL A 170 -0.30 2.29 17.21
CA VAL A 170 -1.07 3.56 17.20
C VAL A 170 -1.92 3.63 15.95
N ASN A 171 -3.22 3.92 16.10
CA ASN A 171 -4.21 4.16 15.04
C ASN A 171 -4.33 3.01 13.99
N ILE A 172 -3.94 1.78 14.33
CA ILE A 172 -4.12 0.63 13.45
C ILE A 172 -5.60 0.33 13.24
N ASP A 173 -6.39 0.44 14.31
CA ASP A 173 -7.85 0.30 14.28
C ASP A 173 -8.55 1.38 13.46
N VAL A 174 -8.02 2.61 13.46
CA VAL A 174 -8.51 3.70 12.60
C VAL A 174 -8.28 3.35 11.14
N ALA A 175 -7.08 2.90 10.79
CA ALA A 175 -6.76 2.47 9.42
C ALA A 175 -7.65 1.30 8.98
N ALA A 176 -7.87 0.31 9.85
CA ALA A 176 -8.74 -0.83 9.57
C ALA A 176 -10.18 -0.38 9.25
N ARG A 177 -10.79 0.44 10.13
CA ARG A 177 -12.15 0.97 9.91
C ARG A 177 -12.27 1.81 8.64
N SER A 178 -11.26 2.62 8.33
CA SER A 178 -11.26 3.44 7.11
C SER A 178 -11.22 2.57 5.84
N ILE A 179 -10.41 1.51 5.82
CA ILE A 179 -10.37 0.55 4.72
C ILE A 179 -11.73 -0.15 4.57
N GLU A 180 -12.29 -0.66 5.67
CA GLU A 180 -13.59 -1.35 5.65
C GLU A 180 -14.73 -0.42 5.22
N SER A 181 -14.72 0.84 5.64
CA SER A 181 -15.74 1.83 5.24
C SER A 181 -15.67 2.11 3.74
N LEU A 182 -14.47 2.39 3.23
CA LEU A 182 -14.27 2.71 1.81
C LEU A 182 -14.60 1.53 0.88
N ILE A 183 -14.33 0.28 1.30
CA ILE A 183 -14.69 -0.89 0.50
C ILE A 183 -16.20 -1.14 0.50
N LYS A 184 -16.90 -0.84 1.60
CA LYS A 184 -18.36 -1.02 1.67
C LYS A 184 -19.13 -0.08 0.75
N GLU A 185 -18.59 1.07 0.36
CA GLU A 185 -19.20 1.98 -0.61
C GLU A 185 -19.40 1.32 -1.99
N TYR A 186 -18.75 0.18 -2.22
CA TYR A 186 -18.93 -0.64 -3.44
C TYR A 186 -19.87 -1.83 -3.24
N ASP A 187 -20.63 -1.87 -2.12
CA ASP A 187 -21.65 -2.90 -1.85
C ASP A 187 -23.02 -2.54 -2.45
N GLU A 188 -23.17 -1.32 -2.99
CA GLU A 188 -24.38 -0.79 -3.65
C GLU A 188 -24.25 -0.87 -5.18
#